data_87f0b9e647ec122ecb029b462eb7092a
#
_entry.id   87f0b9e647ec122ecb029b462eb7092a
#
_cell.length_a   1.000
_cell.length_b   1.000
_cell.length_c   1.000
_cell.angle_alpha   90.00
_cell.angle_beta   90.00
_cell.angle_gamma   90.00
#
_symmetry.space_group_name_H-M   'P 1'
#
loop_
_entity.id
_entity.type
_entity.pdbx_description
1 polymer ?
#
loop_
_entity_poly.entity_id
_entity_poly.type
_entity_poly.pdbx_seq_one_letter_code
_entity_poly.pdbx_strand_id
1 'polypeptide(L)'
;MDPEQAFSMIPRLADLPPPPPNKSGWPWTEETPQLPASMHNGTPWPLVSIVTPSYNQGQYIEETIRSVLLQGYPNLEYIIIDGGSSDQTAEIVKKYERWLAYWVSEPDRGQADAINKGFSRSTGRILNWINSDDFLEKNALTRVALALAGADKDVGAVVGMGNWIDTYGQIVRFKLPSEISKNTLLRWSWAAGEGFLQPACFVTRDAWEFGGPLSLVLHYCMDLALWIKIAERFRFELLPELIAYAHRHSAAKTVREWPYAKGEAALIFATLPDGFGRATEVMNDLISEELAAQTLLVLGNRTARRFARAIGLGRVRRAVQRLPTMMGIFSGNAK
;
A
#
# COMPACT_ATOMS: atom_id res chain seq x y z
N MET A 1 -22.18 12.81 24.25
CA MET A 1 -20.72 12.78 24.45
C MET A 1 -20.18 14.02 23.79
N ASP A 2 -19.40 14.80 24.52
CA ASP A 2 -18.81 16.05 24.07
C ASP A 2 -17.82 15.76 22.93
N PRO A 3 -17.91 16.42 21.77
CA PRO A 3 -17.02 16.17 20.63
C PRO A 3 -15.53 16.38 20.96
N GLU A 4 -15.20 17.16 21.98
CA GLU A 4 -13.83 17.41 22.43
C GLU A 4 -13.20 16.25 23.26
N GLN A 5 -14.00 15.28 23.73
CA GLN A 5 -13.50 14.16 24.54
C GLN A 5 -13.16 12.89 23.74
N ALA A 6 -13.48 12.83 22.44
CA ALA A 6 -13.34 11.61 21.64
C ALA A 6 -11.93 11.32 21.11
N PHE A 7 -10.99 12.27 21.15
CA PHE A 7 -9.67 12.14 20.53
C PHE A 7 -8.49 11.97 21.51
N SER A 8 -8.70 11.68 22.79
CA SER A 8 -7.66 11.86 23.82
C SER A 8 -7.00 10.60 24.40
N MET A 9 -7.19 9.43 23.86
CA MET A 9 -6.47 8.24 24.39
C MET A 9 -5.71 7.49 23.32
N ILE A 10 -4.44 7.86 23.14
CA ILE A 10 -3.47 7.04 22.44
C ILE A 10 -3.31 5.76 23.26
N PRO A 11 -3.66 4.59 22.72
CA PRO A 11 -3.54 3.37 23.48
C PRO A 11 -2.08 3.00 23.70
N ARG A 12 -1.81 2.40 24.86
CA ARG A 12 -0.61 1.63 25.10
C ARG A 12 -0.84 0.17 24.77
N LEU A 13 0.21 -0.58 24.66
CA LEU A 13 0.13 -2.02 24.42
C LEU A 13 -0.77 -2.72 25.45
N ALA A 14 -0.68 -2.31 26.72
CA ALA A 14 -1.48 -2.87 27.80
C ALA A 14 -2.99 -2.56 27.72
N ASP A 15 -3.37 -1.55 26.96
CA ASP A 15 -4.77 -1.16 26.77
C ASP A 15 -5.46 -1.98 25.68
N LEU A 16 -4.67 -2.54 24.76
CA LEU A 16 -5.16 -3.31 23.61
C LEU A 16 -5.51 -4.76 24.01
N PRO A 17 -6.39 -5.42 23.27
CA PRO A 17 -6.62 -6.85 23.42
C PRO A 17 -5.31 -7.63 23.39
N PRO A 18 -5.18 -8.74 24.12
CA PRO A 18 -3.97 -9.56 24.09
C PRO A 18 -3.71 -10.06 22.65
N PRO A 19 -2.43 -10.17 22.24
CA PRO A 19 -2.11 -10.69 20.92
C PRO A 19 -2.57 -12.14 20.76
N PRO A 20 -2.85 -12.57 19.54
CA PRO A 20 -3.12 -13.98 19.25
C PRO A 20 -1.95 -14.88 19.70
N PRO A 21 -2.20 -16.15 20.03
CA PRO A 21 -1.14 -17.09 20.39
C PRO A 21 -0.02 -17.12 19.33
N ASN A 22 1.24 -17.17 19.79
CA ASN A 22 2.45 -17.23 18.96
C ASN A 22 2.78 -15.96 18.14
N LYS A 23 2.08 -14.84 18.40
CA LYS A 23 2.46 -13.53 17.84
C LYS A 23 3.32 -12.77 18.86
N SER A 24 4.49 -12.27 18.41
CA SER A 24 5.44 -11.51 19.23
C SER A 24 6.19 -10.48 18.40
N GLY A 25 6.91 -9.58 19.05
CA GLY A 25 7.57 -8.45 18.42
C GLY A 25 6.59 -7.36 18.04
N TRP A 26 6.99 -6.50 17.11
CA TRP A 26 6.15 -5.44 16.58
C TRP A 26 5.11 -6.00 15.60
N PRO A 27 3.84 -5.55 15.67
CA PRO A 27 3.20 -4.69 16.68
C PRO A 27 2.47 -5.48 17.80
N TRP A 28 2.93 -6.68 18.09
CA TRP A 28 2.20 -7.61 18.96
C TRP A 28 2.53 -7.46 20.45
N THR A 29 3.83 -7.43 20.77
CA THR A 29 4.35 -7.34 22.15
C THR A 29 5.25 -6.13 22.36
N GLU A 30 5.27 -5.21 21.44
CA GLU A 30 6.07 -3.99 21.47
C GLU A 30 5.21 -2.78 21.11
N GLU A 31 5.56 -1.63 21.65
CA GLU A 31 4.92 -0.33 21.35
C GLU A 31 5.97 0.74 21.09
N THR A 32 5.57 1.82 20.45
CA THR A 32 6.36 3.03 20.33
C THR A 32 6.17 3.89 21.58
N PRO A 33 7.22 4.50 22.14
CA PRO A 33 7.07 5.46 23.24
C PRO A 33 6.09 6.57 22.88
N GLN A 34 5.25 6.95 23.84
CA GLN A 34 4.29 8.02 23.62
C GLN A 34 5.00 9.37 23.50
N LEU A 35 4.64 10.14 22.51
CA LEU A 35 5.17 11.46 22.30
C LEU A 35 4.53 12.48 23.25
N PRO A 36 5.22 13.60 23.56
CA PRO A 36 4.63 14.71 24.26
C PRO A 36 3.49 15.33 23.43
N ALA A 37 2.57 16.04 24.09
CA ALA A 37 1.41 16.66 23.45
C ALA A 37 1.75 17.68 22.33
N SER A 38 2.96 18.25 22.37
CA SER A 38 3.44 19.22 21.37
C SER A 38 4.84 18.84 20.90
N MET A 39 5.20 19.27 19.70
CA MET A 39 6.54 19.17 19.14
C MET A 39 7.54 20.02 19.94
N HIS A 40 8.84 19.79 19.77
CA HIS A 40 9.90 20.54 20.51
C HIS A 40 9.84 22.05 20.32
N ASN A 41 9.31 22.54 19.21
CA ASN A 41 9.11 23.97 18.95
C ASN A 41 7.84 24.55 19.59
N GLY A 42 7.11 23.76 20.40
CA GLY A 42 5.87 24.15 21.05
C GLY A 42 4.61 24.11 20.17
N THR A 43 4.73 23.79 18.88
CA THR A 43 3.56 23.65 18.01
C THR A 43 2.86 22.28 18.22
N PRO A 44 1.53 22.20 18.06
CA PRO A 44 0.83 20.92 18.09
C PRO A 44 1.32 19.98 16.98
N TRP A 45 1.33 18.70 17.24
CA TRP A 45 1.53 17.71 16.19
C TRP A 45 0.42 17.83 15.13
N PRO A 46 0.74 17.76 13.83
CA PRO A 46 -0.29 17.77 12.78
C PRO A 46 -1.23 16.57 12.94
N LEU A 47 -2.51 16.76 12.66
CA LEU A 47 -3.47 15.65 12.64
C LEU A 47 -3.17 14.75 11.44
N VAL A 48 -2.92 13.47 11.72
CA VAL A 48 -2.73 12.43 10.73
C VAL A 48 -3.99 11.58 10.65
N SER A 49 -4.59 11.47 9.47
CA SER A 49 -5.70 10.55 9.22
C SER A 49 -5.21 9.33 8.46
N ILE A 50 -5.42 8.16 9.04
CA ILE A 50 -5.19 6.87 8.41
C ILE A 50 -6.53 6.23 8.08
N VAL A 51 -6.67 5.75 6.83
CA VAL A 51 -7.81 4.95 6.39
C VAL A 51 -7.36 3.53 6.13
N THR A 52 -8.06 2.54 6.67
CA THR A 52 -7.84 1.13 6.30
C THR A 52 -9.08 0.61 5.57
N PRO A 53 -8.99 0.40 4.24
CA PRO A 53 -9.99 -0.35 3.50
C PRO A 53 -9.84 -1.83 3.80
N SER A 54 -10.92 -2.57 3.99
CA SER A 54 -10.89 -4.00 4.27
C SER A 54 -12.00 -4.76 3.57
N TYR A 55 -11.71 -5.99 3.16
CA TYR A 55 -12.70 -6.96 2.70
C TYR A 55 -12.16 -8.38 2.82
N ASN A 56 -12.72 -9.18 3.74
CA ASN A 56 -12.32 -10.56 4.05
C ASN A 56 -10.82 -10.68 4.38
N GLN A 57 -10.34 -9.86 5.32
CA GLN A 57 -8.93 -9.77 5.74
C GLN A 57 -8.73 -10.11 7.22
N GLY A 58 -9.61 -10.94 7.82
CA GLY A 58 -9.55 -11.28 9.23
C GLY A 58 -8.23 -11.87 9.71
N GLN A 59 -7.46 -12.49 8.80
CA GLN A 59 -6.13 -13.04 9.13
C GLN A 59 -5.00 -11.99 9.24
N TYR A 60 -5.19 -10.77 8.71
CA TYR A 60 -4.16 -9.73 8.64
C TYR A 60 -4.53 -8.46 9.39
N ILE A 61 -5.80 -8.05 9.35
CA ILE A 61 -6.25 -6.72 9.77
C ILE A 61 -5.84 -6.36 11.21
N GLU A 62 -5.72 -7.33 12.11
CA GLU A 62 -5.31 -7.06 13.49
C GLU A 62 -3.89 -6.51 13.58
N GLU A 63 -2.97 -7.02 12.74
CA GLU A 63 -1.60 -6.52 12.65
C GLU A 63 -1.58 -5.07 12.15
N THR A 64 -2.36 -4.78 11.12
CA THR A 64 -2.53 -3.42 10.59
C THR A 64 -3.05 -2.48 11.67
N ILE A 65 -4.16 -2.81 12.33
CA ILE A 65 -4.76 -1.98 13.38
C ILE A 65 -3.75 -1.68 14.50
N ARG A 66 -3.08 -2.70 15.00
CA ARG A 66 -2.11 -2.54 16.09
C ARG A 66 -0.93 -1.67 15.66
N SER A 67 -0.42 -1.86 14.44
CA SER A 67 0.70 -1.06 13.92
C SER A 67 0.37 0.43 13.80
N VAL A 68 -0.88 0.78 13.52
CA VAL A 68 -1.36 2.16 13.47
C VAL A 68 -1.58 2.73 14.88
N LEU A 69 -2.23 1.99 15.75
CA LEU A 69 -2.58 2.46 17.10
C LEU A 69 -1.38 2.58 18.04
N LEU A 70 -0.36 1.72 17.89
CA LEU A 70 0.81 1.68 18.77
C LEU A 70 1.96 2.62 18.34
N GLN A 71 1.67 3.60 17.47
CA GLN A 71 2.64 4.61 17.05
C GLN A 71 3.03 5.61 18.15
N GLY A 72 2.32 5.66 19.27
CA GLY A 72 2.54 6.67 20.31
C GLY A 72 2.32 8.11 19.85
N TYR A 73 1.68 8.31 18.71
CA TYR A 73 1.48 9.60 18.05
C TYR A 73 0.23 10.31 18.59
N PRO A 74 0.34 11.55 19.14
CA PRO A 74 -0.73 12.15 19.92
C PRO A 74 -1.93 12.68 19.13
N ASN A 75 -1.83 12.84 17.82
CA ASN A 75 -2.88 13.44 17.02
C ASN A 75 -3.21 12.57 15.80
N LEU A 76 -3.78 11.38 16.09
CA LEU A 76 -4.14 10.36 15.11
C LEU A 76 -5.67 10.26 14.98
N GLU A 77 -6.15 10.30 13.75
CA GLU A 77 -7.51 9.96 13.33
C GLU A 77 -7.46 8.66 12.53
N TYR A 78 -7.96 7.56 13.11
CA TYR A 78 -7.93 6.26 12.46
C TYR A 78 -9.34 5.83 12.06
N ILE A 79 -9.52 5.53 10.77
CA ILE A 79 -10.80 5.20 10.14
C ILE A 79 -10.69 3.85 9.46
N ILE A 80 -11.65 2.95 9.68
CA ILE A 80 -11.72 1.65 9.01
C ILE A 80 -13.02 1.54 8.22
N ILE A 81 -12.89 1.22 6.93
CA ILE A 81 -14.04 0.99 6.04
C ILE A 81 -13.96 -0.47 5.56
N ASP A 82 -14.84 -1.29 6.10
CA ASP A 82 -14.99 -2.69 5.72
C ASP A 82 -16.11 -2.84 4.70
N GLY A 83 -15.82 -3.51 3.59
CA GLY A 83 -16.73 -3.71 2.45
C GLY A 83 -17.81 -4.76 2.67
N GLY A 84 -18.20 -5.04 3.92
CA GLY A 84 -19.18 -6.06 4.27
C GLY A 84 -18.56 -7.46 4.29
N SER A 85 -17.45 -7.62 5.01
CA SER A 85 -16.76 -8.90 5.17
C SER A 85 -17.67 -9.96 5.77
N SER A 86 -17.49 -11.20 5.32
CA SER A 86 -18.18 -12.38 5.83
C SER A 86 -17.32 -13.27 6.74
N ASP A 87 -16.04 -12.93 6.87
CA ASP A 87 -15.09 -13.59 7.76
C ASP A 87 -15.02 -12.87 9.12
N GLN A 88 -13.97 -13.11 9.92
CA GLN A 88 -13.79 -12.54 11.24
C GLN A 88 -13.37 -11.04 11.23
N THR A 89 -13.26 -10.40 10.06
CA THR A 89 -12.76 -9.01 9.93
C THR A 89 -13.53 -8.05 10.83
N ALA A 90 -14.86 -7.98 10.69
CA ALA A 90 -15.70 -7.06 11.47
C ALA A 90 -15.64 -7.33 12.99
N GLU A 91 -15.57 -8.60 13.41
CA GLU A 91 -15.41 -8.98 14.81
C GLU A 91 -14.08 -8.51 15.39
N ILE A 92 -13.00 -8.59 14.60
CA ILE A 92 -11.68 -8.10 15.00
C ILE A 92 -11.71 -6.59 15.13
N VAL A 93 -12.20 -5.85 14.12
CA VAL A 93 -12.31 -4.38 14.16
C VAL A 93 -13.06 -3.91 15.38
N LYS A 94 -14.18 -4.57 15.72
CA LYS A 94 -15.00 -4.23 16.89
C LYS A 94 -14.24 -4.28 18.21
N LYS A 95 -13.22 -5.13 18.36
CA LYS A 95 -12.39 -5.17 19.58
C LYS A 95 -11.60 -3.88 19.77
N TYR A 96 -11.37 -3.13 18.71
CA TYR A 96 -10.57 -1.91 18.68
C TYR A 96 -11.40 -0.63 18.52
N GLU A 97 -12.74 -0.73 18.40
CA GLU A 97 -13.63 0.38 18.03
C GLU A 97 -13.49 1.64 18.91
N ARG A 98 -13.18 1.46 20.21
CA ARG A 98 -13.01 2.58 21.15
C ARG A 98 -11.84 3.52 20.81
N TRP A 99 -10.92 3.10 19.96
CA TRP A 99 -9.75 3.88 19.52
C TRP A 99 -9.86 4.33 18.07
N LEU A 100 -10.95 3.97 17.39
CA LEU A 100 -11.21 4.39 16.02
C LEU A 100 -12.05 5.67 16.01
N ALA A 101 -11.65 6.63 15.19
CA ALA A 101 -12.46 7.82 14.95
C ALA A 101 -13.78 7.47 14.25
N TYR A 102 -13.74 6.48 13.38
CA TYR A 102 -14.92 5.95 12.70
C TYR A 102 -14.61 4.54 12.16
N TRP A 103 -15.63 3.69 12.15
CA TRP A 103 -15.60 2.46 11.38
C TRP A 103 -17.01 2.03 10.95
N VAL A 104 -17.07 1.29 9.85
CA VAL A 104 -18.32 0.73 9.33
C VAL A 104 -18.00 -0.56 8.58
N SER A 105 -18.94 -1.53 8.62
CA SER A 105 -18.95 -2.72 7.78
C SER A 105 -20.23 -2.71 6.96
N GLU A 106 -20.11 -2.40 5.68
CA GLU A 106 -21.21 -2.33 4.71
C GLU A 106 -20.70 -2.60 3.30
N PRO A 107 -21.51 -3.14 2.39
CA PRO A 107 -21.10 -3.34 1.01
C PRO A 107 -20.60 -2.05 0.35
N ASP A 108 -19.51 -2.16 -0.40
CA ASP A 108 -18.91 -1.09 -1.17
C ASP A 108 -18.67 -1.50 -2.64
N ARG A 109 -18.13 -0.58 -3.42
CA ARG A 109 -17.77 -0.78 -4.83
C ARG A 109 -16.29 -1.13 -5.01
N GLY A 110 -15.63 -1.63 -3.98
CA GLY A 110 -14.24 -2.02 -3.96
C GLY A 110 -13.32 -1.02 -3.25
N GLN A 111 -12.04 -1.34 -3.21
CA GLN A 111 -11.01 -0.67 -2.41
C GLN A 111 -10.98 0.86 -2.58
N ALA A 112 -11.07 1.36 -3.83
CA ALA A 112 -11.10 2.80 -4.09
C ALA A 112 -12.32 3.50 -3.45
N ASP A 113 -13.49 2.84 -3.46
CA ASP A 113 -14.70 3.36 -2.83
C ASP A 113 -14.55 3.42 -1.30
N ALA A 114 -14.02 2.37 -0.70
CA ALA A 114 -13.72 2.33 0.74
C ALA A 114 -12.75 3.45 1.16
N ILE A 115 -11.64 3.63 0.42
CA ILE A 115 -10.67 4.70 0.68
C ILE A 115 -11.32 6.08 0.53
N ASN A 116 -12.08 6.32 -0.55
CA ASN A 116 -12.76 7.59 -0.78
C ASN A 116 -13.79 7.89 0.33
N LYS A 117 -14.57 6.89 0.77
CA LYS A 117 -15.49 7.01 1.91
C LYS A 117 -14.74 7.38 3.19
N GLY A 118 -13.60 6.75 3.46
CA GLY A 118 -12.77 7.06 4.62
C GLY A 118 -12.25 8.49 4.58
N PHE A 119 -11.65 8.91 3.48
CA PHE A 119 -11.12 10.27 3.36
C PHE A 119 -12.18 11.37 3.31
N SER A 120 -13.39 11.08 2.84
CA SER A 120 -14.49 12.04 2.92
C SER A 120 -14.92 12.35 4.36
N ARG A 121 -14.59 11.48 5.31
CA ARG A 121 -14.85 11.65 6.76
C ARG A 121 -13.63 12.18 7.52
N SER A 122 -12.45 12.09 6.93
CA SER A 122 -11.20 12.47 7.58
C SER A 122 -11.00 13.98 7.62
N THR A 123 -10.34 14.45 8.68
CA THR A 123 -10.07 15.87 8.93
C THR A 123 -8.58 16.21 9.02
N GLY A 124 -7.71 15.21 8.97
CA GLY A 124 -6.26 15.35 9.12
C GLY A 124 -5.59 16.15 8.00
N ARG A 125 -4.49 16.77 8.34
CA ARG A 125 -3.64 17.50 7.39
C ARG A 125 -2.72 16.56 6.59
N ILE A 126 -2.40 15.41 7.17
CA ILE A 126 -1.57 14.36 6.58
C ILE A 126 -2.47 13.14 6.41
N LEU A 127 -2.49 12.57 5.25
CA LEU A 127 -3.37 11.47 4.87
C LEU A 127 -2.57 10.29 4.34
N ASN A 128 -2.96 9.10 4.73
CA ASN A 128 -2.55 7.87 4.07
C ASN A 128 -3.64 6.80 4.22
N TRP A 129 -3.66 5.84 3.32
CA TRP A 129 -4.38 4.60 3.58
C TRP A 129 -3.39 3.45 3.74
N ILE A 130 -3.68 2.56 4.66
CA ILE A 130 -2.92 1.34 4.91
C ILE A 130 -3.86 0.18 4.63
N ASN A 131 -3.56 -0.62 3.63
CA ASN A 131 -4.38 -1.79 3.33
C ASN A 131 -4.40 -2.73 4.53
N SER A 132 -5.46 -3.49 4.67
CA SER A 132 -5.67 -4.36 5.82
C SER A 132 -4.73 -5.57 5.91
N ASP A 133 -3.84 -5.72 4.93
CA ASP A 133 -2.74 -6.68 4.88
C ASP A 133 -1.35 -6.02 4.90
N ASP A 134 -1.28 -4.69 5.12
CA ASP A 134 -0.03 -3.93 5.26
C ASP A 134 0.12 -3.40 6.70
N PHE A 135 1.33 -2.99 7.11
CA PHE A 135 1.54 -2.42 8.44
C PHE A 135 2.64 -1.36 8.47
N LEU A 136 2.51 -0.43 9.41
CA LEU A 136 3.49 0.63 9.65
C LEU A 136 4.67 0.14 10.49
N GLU A 137 5.87 0.65 10.20
CA GLU A 137 7.04 0.52 11.07
C GLU A 137 6.87 1.39 12.33
N LYS A 138 7.62 1.10 13.39
CA LYS A 138 7.67 1.93 14.61
C LYS A 138 8.08 3.36 14.27
N ASN A 139 7.45 4.31 14.93
CA ASN A 139 7.69 5.76 14.76
C ASN A 139 7.41 6.28 13.33
N ALA A 140 6.71 5.54 12.49
CA ALA A 140 6.42 5.97 11.11
C ALA A 140 5.69 7.31 11.07
N LEU A 141 4.62 7.46 11.87
CA LEU A 141 3.83 8.69 11.92
C LEU A 141 4.67 9.89 12.41
N THR A 142 5.54 9.68 13.38
CA THR A 142 6.45 10.70 13.90
C THR A 142 7.42 11.19 12.82
N ARG A 143 8.06 10.27 12.12
CA ARG A 143 9.02 10.57 11.05
C ARG A 143 8.36 11.37 9.93
N VAL A 144 7.20 10.92 9.47
CA VAL A 144 6.42 11.59 8.43
C VAL A 144 5.97 13.00 8.87
N ALA A 145 5.46 13.12 10.10
CA ALA A 145 5.01 14.41 10.63
C ALA A 145 6.15 15.41 10.76
N LEU A 146 7.34 14.98 11.19
CA LEU A 146 8.53 15.84 11.27
C LEU A 146 9.03 16.26 9.89
N ALA A 147 9.04 15.36 8.91
CA ALA A 147 9.41 15.66 7.53
C ALA A 147 8.47 16.74 6.94
N LEU A 148 7.16 16.59 7.11
CA LEU A 148 6.18 17.56 6.59
C LEU A 148 6.13 18.87 7.39
N ALA A 149 6.47 18.85 8.68
CA ALA A 149 6.53 20.08 9.49
C ALA A 149 7.66 21.02 9.05
N GLY A 150 8.74 20.47 8.48
CA GLY A 150 9.88 21.22 7.95
C GLY A 150 9.82 21.46 6.45
N ALA A 151 8.81 20.93 5.76
CA ALA A 151 8.73 20.97 4.31
C ALA A 151 8.18 22.31 3.78
N ASP A 152 8.58 22.64 2.56
CA ASP A 152 8.03 23.76 1.81
C ASP A 152 6.56 23.54 1.44
N LYS A 153 5.83 24.62 1.17
CA LYS A 153 4.39 24.56 0.84
C LYS A 153 4.06 23.84 -0.47
N ASP A 154 5.04 23.68 -1.35
CA ASP A 154 4.90 22.95 -2.60
C ASP A 154 5.07 21.42 -2.43
N VAL A 155 5.45 20.95 -1.24
CA VAL A 155 5.50 19.53 -0.93
C VAL A 155 4.08 19.00 -0.70
N GLY A 156 3.66 18.09 -1.58
CA GLY A 156 2.34 17.43 -1.50
C GLY A 156 2.38 16.02 -0.95
N ALA A 157 3.56 15.42 -0.89
CA ALA A 157 3.72 14.07 -0.35
C ALA A 157 5.09 13.85 0.27
N VAL A 158 5.14 12.99 1.29
CA VAL A 158 6.38 12.40 1.82
C VAL A 158 6.37 10.91 1.52
N VAL A 159 7.47 10.41 0.98
CA VAL A 159 7.64 9.02 0.61
C VAL A 159 8.84 8.43 1.34
N GLY A 160 8.56 7.48 2.22
CA GLY A 160 9.56 6.72 2.93
C GLY A 160 9.94 5.41 2.26
N MET A 161 10.94 4.72 2.84
CA MET A 161 11.25 3.36 2.41
C MET A 161 10.12 2.42 2.84
N GLY A 162 9.77 1.49 1.94
CA GLY A 162 8.87 0.39 2.21
C GLY A 162 9.57 -0.93 1.91
N ASN A 163 9.20 -1.98 2.63
CA ASN A 163 9.71 -3.33 2.37
C ASN A 163 8.54 -4.27 2.05
N TRP A 164 8.74 -5.23 1.15
CA TRP A 164 7.88 -6.39 1.09
C TRP A 164 8.31 -7.43 2.11
N ILE A 165 7.35 -8.06 2.75
CA ILE A 165 7.54 -9.22 3.60
C ILE A 165 6.69 -10.38 3.05
N ASP A 166 7.30 -11.54 2.83
CA ASP A 166 6.55 -12.70 2.37
C ASP A 166 6.01 -13.54 3.56
N THR A 167 5.23 -14.56 3.24
CA THR A 167 4.63 -15.45 4.23
C THR A 167 5.64 -16.26 5.06
N TYR A 168 6.91 -16.26 4.67
CA TYR A 168 8.02 -16.90 5.39
C TYR A 168 8.85 -15.89 6.20
N GLY A 169 8.43 -14.61 6.22
CA GLY A 169 9.17 -13.54 6.89
C GLY A 169 10.39 -13.04 6.12
N GLN A 170 10.57 -13.43 4.85
CA GLN A 170 11.65 -12.90 4.04
C GLN A 170 11.35 -11.46 3.60
N ILE A 171 12.32 -10.57 3.80
CA ILE A 171 12.17 -9.15 3.49
C ILE A 171 12.85 -8.84 2.15
N VAL A 172 12.08 -8.25 1.23
CA VAL A 172 12.60 -7.63 0.01
C VAL A 172 12.58 -6.12 0.18
N ARG A 173 13.77 -5.54 0.22
CA ARG A 173 13.97 -4.10 0.40
C ARG A 173 13.85 -3.38 -0.94
N PHE A 174 13.11 -2.26 -0.93
CA PHE A 174 13.07 -1.32 -2.04
C PHE A 174 14.04 -0.17 -1.78
N LYS A 175 14.74 0.21 -2.84
CA LYS A 175 15.54 1.42 -2.84
C LYS A 175 14.66 2.58 -3.29
N LEU A 176 14.61 3.65 -2.50
CA LEU A 176 13.96 4.88 -2.94
C LEU A 176 14.59 5.39 -4.23
N PRO A 177 13.78 5.89 -5.17
CA PRO A 177 14.30 6.60 -6.34
C PRO A 177 15.04 7.88 -5.90
N SER A 178 15.88 8.42 -6.79
CA SER A 178 16.55 9.69 -6.52
C SER A 178 15.60 10.90 -6.52
N GLU A 179 14.47 10.78 -7.23
CA GLU A 179 13.39 11.75 -7.27
C GLU A 179 12.06 11.07 -7.62
N ILE A 180 10.96 11.70 -7.24
CA ILE A 180 9.62 11.34 -7.70
C ILE A 180 9.04 12.54 -8.43
N SER A 181 8.83 12.38 -9.72
CA SER A 181 8.24 13.35 -10.62
C SER A 181 7.28 12.66 -11.57
N LYS A 182 6.46 13.40 -12.30
CA LYS A 182 5.60 12.83 -13.35
C LYS A 182 6.41 11.93 -14.30
N ASN A 183 7.61 12.36 -14.70
CA ASN A 183 8.45 11.61 -15.63
C ASN A 183 8.97 10.30 -15.03
N THR A 184 9.35 10.28 -13.75
CA THR A 184 9.80 9.05 -13.09
C THR A 184 8.63 8.11 -12.82
N LEU A 185 7.44 8.62 -12.49
CA LEU A 185 6.21 7.83 -12.35
C LEU A 185 5.77 7.18 -13.66
N LEU A 186 5.94 7.85 -14.80
CA LEU A 186 5.71 7.25 -16.13
C LEU A 186 6.66 6.11 -16.45
N ARG A 187 7.87 6.12 -15.89
CA ARG A 187 8.84 5.04 -16.04
C ARG A 187 8.71 3.97 -14.97
N TRP A 188 7.69 4.05 -14.14
CA TRP A 188 7.47 3.12 -13.05
C TRP A 188 7.54 1.66 -13.52
N SER A 189 8.39 0.88 -12.86
CA SER A 189 8.55 -0.54 -13.16
C SER A 189 8.59 -1.33 -11.86
N TRP A 190 7.53 -2.03 -11.57
CA TRP A 190 7.48 -2.94 -10.42
C TRP A 190 8.54 -4.06 -10.46
N ALA A 191 9.18 -4.28 -11.60
CA ALA A 191 10.17 -5.34 -11.79
C ALA A 191 11.59 -4.93 -11.40
N ALA A 192 11.89 -3.64 -11.30
CA ALA A 192 13.27 -3.15 -11.22
C ALA A 192 13.82 -3.04 -9.79
N GLY A 193 12.98 -3.22 -8.75
CA GLY A 193 13.39 -3.04 -7.34
C GLY A 193 13.66 -1.57 -6.98
N GLU A 194 13.40 -0.64 -7.90
CA GLU A 194 13.39 0.80 -7.69
C GLU A 194 11.95 1.28 -7.65
N GLY A 195 11.64 2.11 -6.67
CA GLY A 195 10.30 2.63 -6.48
C GLY A 195 9.96 2.76 -4.99
N PHE A 196 8.72 3.00 -4.70
CA PHE A 196 8.22 3.02 -3.33
C PHE A 196 6.91 2.22 -3.22
N LEU A 197 6.59 1.81 -2.01
CA LEU A 197 5.35 1.09 -1.73
C LEU A 197 4.27 2.08 -1.28
N GLN A 198 3.04 1.82 -1.68
CA GLN A 198 1.89 2.67 -1.38
C GLN A 198 1.77 2.97 0.13
N PRO A 199 1.88 2.01 1.07
CA PRO A 199 1.73 2.30 2.49
C PRO A 199 2.82 3.22 3.06
N ALA A 200 3.93 3.44 2.35
CA ALA A 200 5.00 4.37 2.74
C ALA A 200 4.84 5.77 2.13
N CYS A 201 3.75 6.06 1.41
CA CYS A 201 3.48 7.36 0.77
C CYS A 201 2.36 8.10 1.51
N PHE A 202 2.71 9.18 2.19
CA PHE A 202 1.79 10.05 2.89
C PHE A 202 1.58 11.34 2.11
N VAL A 203 0.34 11.73 1.90
CA VAL A 203 0.00 12.94 1.13
C VAL A 203 -0.53 14.05 2.05
N THR A 204 -0.33 15.29 1.67
CA THR A 204 -0.98 16.41 2.34
C THR A 204 -2.45 16.49 1.95
N ARG A 205 -3.27 17.13 2.79
CA ARG A 205 -4.68 17.41 2.49
C ARG A 205 -4.82 18.15 1.15
N ASP A 206 -4.03 19.18 0.94
CA ASP A 206 -4.06 19.99 -0.29
C ASP A 206 -3.74 19.16 -1.54
N ALA A 207 -2.79 18.23 -1.43
CA ALA A 207 -2.45 17.34 -2.53
C ALA A 207 -3.57 16.32 -2.81
N TRP A 208 -4.22 15.79 -1.75
CA TRP A 208 -5.39 14.93 -1.91
C TRP A 208 -6.58 15.65 -2.54
N GLU A 209 -6.87 16.87 -2.11
CA GLU A 209 -7.96 17.69 -2.66
C GLU A 209 -7.73 18.04 -4.14
N PHE A 210 -6.46 18.17 -4.54
CA PHE A 210 -6.08 18.38 -5.93
C PHE A 210 -6.14 17.11 -6.79
N GLY A 211 -5.62 15.98 -6.26
CA GLY A 211 -5.40 14.74 -7.02
C GLY A 211 -6.53 13.72 -6.93
N GLY A 212 -7.25 13.70 -5.82
CA GLY A 212 -8.34 12.78 -5.56
C GLY A 212 -9.70 13.25 -6.07
N PRO A 213 -10.78 12.50 -5.80
CA PRO A 213 -10.79 11.18 -5.20
C PRO A 213 -10.19 10.10 -6.12
N LEU A 214 -9.92 8.91 -5.56
CA LEU A 214 -9.48 7.76 -6.35
C LEU A 214 -10.54 7.35 -7.37
N SER A 215 -10.09 6.97 -8.56
CA SER A 215 -10.96 6.49 -9.62
C SER A 215 -11.55 5.12 -9.28
N LEU A 216 -12.87 4.99 -9.35
CA LEU A 216 -13.58 3.74 -9.07
C LEU A 216 -13.47 2.71 -10.20
N VAL A 217 -12.98 3.11 -11.38
CA VAL A 217 -12.78 2.21 -12.52
C VAL A 217 -11.38 1.59 -12.54
N LEU A 218 -10.45 2.12 -11.72
CA LEU A 218 -9.13 1.55 -11.55
C LEU A 218 -9.13 0.60 -10.35
N HIS A 219 -8.68 -0.62 -10.58
CA HIS A 219 -8.67 -1.65 -9.56
C HIS A 219 -7.27 -1.92 -9.01
N TYR A 220 -6.21 -1.63 -9.75
CA TYR A 220 -4.82 -1.98 -9.43
C TYR A 220 -3.89 -0.79 -9.33
N CYS A 221 -4.09 0.23 -10.17
CA CYS A 221 -3.17 1.36 -10.32
C CYS A 221 -3.80 2.71 -9.93
N MET A 222 -4.80 2.68 -9.04
CA MET A 222 -5.46 3.90 -8.54
C MET A 222 -4.50 4.82 -7.77
N ASP A 223 -3.52 4.25 -7.09
CA ASP A 223 -2.43 4.94 -6.41
C ASP A 223 -1.48 5.63 -7.40
N LEU A 224 -1.05 4.91 -8.45
CA LEU A 224 -0.21 5.47 -9.50
C LEU A 224 -0.91 6.65 -10.21
N ALA A 225 -2.20 6.53 -10.51
CA ALA A 225 -2.99 7.61 -11.11
C ALA A 225 -3.05 8.84 -10.20
N LEU A 226 -3.26 8.65 -8.91
CA LEU A 226 -3.25 9.72 -7.91
C LEU A 226 -1.87 10.40 -7.85
N TRP A 227 -0.78 9.63 -7.75
CA TRP A 227 0.57 10.19 -7.67
C TRP A 227 0.97 10.97 -8.91
N ILE A 228 0.63 10.47 -10.11
CA ILE A 228 0.85 11.21 -11.37
C ILE A 228 0.10 12.55 -11.33
N LYS A 229 -1.14 12.54 -10.84
CA LYS A 229 -1.95 13.77 -10.73
C LYS A 229 -1.35 14.74 -9.71
N ILE A 230 -0.95 14.26 -8.53
CA ILE A 230 -0.28 15.10 -7.52
C ILE A 230 1.01 15.70 -8.08
N ALA A 231 1.82 14.91 -8.82
CA ALA A 231 3.09 15.36 -9.41
C ALA A 231 2.94 16.45 -10.49
N GLU A 232 1.72 16.77 -10.94
CA GLU A 232 1.48 17.92 -11.84
C GLU A 232 1.63 19.27 -11.12
N ARG A 233 1.46 19.28 -9.79
CA ARG A 233 1.44 20.52 -9.01
C ARG A 233 2.35 20.52 -7.79
N PHE A 234 2.58 19.36 -7.20
CA PHE A 234 3.28 19.21 -5.93
C PHE A 234 4.56 18.40 -6.09
N ARG A 235 5.55 18.71 -5.24
CA ARG A 235 6.75 17.91 -5.07
C ARG A 235 6.50 16.74 -4.11
N PHE A 236 7.30 15.70 -4.30
CA PHE A 236 7.41 14.58 -3.38
C PHE A 236 8.72 14.71 -2.61
N GLU A 237 8.64 14.75 -1.28
CA GLU A 237 9.80 14.73 -0.39
C GLU A 237 10.20 13.28 -0.11
N LEU A 238 11.49 12.96 -0.22
CA LEU A 238 12.00 11.62 0.04
C LEU A 238 12.52 11.50 1.46
N LEU A 239 12.02 10.53 2.19
CA LEU A 239 12.40 10.21 3.56
C LEU A 239 13.20 8.90 3.57
N PRO A 240 14.54 8.90 3.72
CA PRO A 240 15.36 7.71 3.68
C PRO A 240 15.26 6.87 4.95
N GLU A 241 14.05 6.71 5.47
CA GLU A 241 13.71 5.92 6.64
C GLU A 241 12.62 4.91 6.32
N LEU A 242 12.65 3.77 6.99
CA LEU A 242 11.64 2.73 6.82
C LEU A 242 10.34 3.17 7.48
N ILE A 243 9.26 3.15 6.71
CA ILE A 243 7.93 3.64 7.12
C ILE A 243 6.90 2.52 7.16
N ALA A 244 6.95 1.57 6.23
CA ALA A 244 5.92 0.55 6.15
C ALA A 244 6.41 -0.76 5.56
N TYR A 245 5.62 -1.79 5.82
CA TYR A 245 5.75 -3.10 5.19
C TYR A 245 4.47 -3.42 4.43
N ALA A 246 4.64 -4.04 3.26
CA ALA A 246 3.54 -4.62 2.51
C ALA A 246 3.70 -6.14 2.46
N HIS A 247 2.66 -6.88 2.83
CA HIS A 247 2.68 -8.33 2.75
C HIS A 247 2.58 -8.82 1.32
N ARG A 248 3.46 -9.76 0.97
CA ARG A 248 3.43 -10.45 -0.31
C ARG A 248 2.98 -11.89 -0.14
N HIS A 249 1.70 -12.14 -0.34
CA HIS A 249 1.08 -13.45 -0.26
C HIS A 249 0.35 -13.80 -1.56
N SER A 250 0.02 -15.08 -1.74
CA SER A 250 -0.62 -15.57 -2.97
C SER A 250 -2.01 -14.98 -3.24
N ALA A 251 -2.71 -14.54 -2.19
CA ALA A 251 -4.00 -13.87 -2.30
C ALA A 251 -3.88 -12.36 -2.52
N ALA A 252 -2.67 -11.77 -2.40
CA ALA A 252 -2.47 -10.36 -2.66
C ALA A 252 -2.83 -10.03 -4.12
N LYS A 253 -3.64 -9.00 -4.29
CA LYS A 253 -4.23 -8.60 -5.56
C LYS A 253 -3.18 -8.38 -6.66
N THR A 254 -2.13 -7.66 -6.34
CA THR A 254 -1.02 -7.36 -7.26
C THR A 254 -0.17 -8.58 -7.62
N VAL A 255 -0.16 -9.63 -6.79
CA VAL A 255 0.57 -10.88 -7.09
C VAL A 255 -0.26 -11.77 -8.02
N ARG A 256 -1.55 -11.90 -7.74
CA ARG A 256 -2.45 -12.78 -8.47
C ARG A 256 -2.82 -12.24 -9.85
N GLU A 257 -2.98 -10.94 -9.96
CA GLU A 257 -3.61 -10.28 -11.11
C GLU A 257 -2.66 -9.29 -11.81
N TRP A 258 -1.36 -9.56 -11.77
CA TRP A 258 -0.30 -8.75 -12.35
C TRP A 258 -0.51 -8.27 -13.80
N PRO A 259 -1.01 -9.10 -14.75
CA PRO A 259 -1.26 -8.65 -16.12
C PRO A 259 -2.31 -7.53 -16.18
N TYR A 260 -3.33 -7.58 -15.35
CA TYR A 260 -4.35 -6.53 -15.29
C TYR A 260 -3.79 -5.21 -14.76
N ALA A 261 -2.90 -5.27 -13.75
CA ALA A 261 -2.22 -4.08 -13.25
C ALA A 261 -1.38 -3.39 -14.33
N LYS A 262 -0.66 -4.16 -15.16
CA LYS A 262 0.07 -3.61 -16.33
C LYS A 262 -0.87 -3.00 -17.35
N GLY A 263 -2.01 -3.64 -17.63
CA GLY A 263 -3.02 -3.12 -18.53
C GLY A 263 -3.60 -1.78 -18.05
N GLU A 264 -3.93 -1.67 -16.76
CA GLU A 264 -4.39 -0.40 -16.17
C GLU A 264 -3.32 0.69 -16.24
N ALA A 265 -2.05 0.38 -15.92
CA ALA A 265 -0.95 1.34 -16.05
C ALA A 265 -0.80 1.84 -17.48
N ALA A 266 -0.87 0.95 -18.47
CA ALA A 266 -0.83 1.35 -19.88
C ALA A 266 -2.01 2.26 -20.26
N LEU A 267 -3.22 1.98 -19.77
CA LEU A 267 -4.39 2.85 -19.98
C LEU A 267 -4.17 4.23 -19.34
N ILE A 268 -3.67 4.30 -18.11
CA ILE A 268 -3.34 5.57 -17.45
C ILE A 268 -2.34 6.35 -18.31
N PHE A 269 -1.25 5.73 -18.73
CA PHE A 269 -0.22 6.39 -19.55
C PHE A 269 -0.79 6.88 -20.88
N ALA A 270 -1.63 6.09 -21.55
CA ALA A 270 -2.25 6.47 -22.83
C ALA A 270 -3.14 7.73 -22.74
N THR A 271 -3.66 8.06 -21.54
CA THR A 271 -4.45 9.29 -21.33
C THR A 271 -3.61 10.55 -21.16
N LEU A 272 -2.29 10.40 -20.99
CA LEU A 272 -1.39 11.52 -20.72
C LEU A 272 -0.76 12.03 -22.04
N PRO A 273 -0.56 13.36 -22.20
CA PRO A 273 -0.02 13.93 -23.43
C PRO A 273 1.27 13.28 -23.92
N ASP A 274 2.20 12.97 -23.00
CA ASP A 274 3.51 12.40 -23.30
C ASP A 274 3.60 10.90 -22.97
N GLY A 275 2.48 10.26 -22.64
CA GLY A 275 2.44 8.91 -22.10
C GLY A 275 2.26 7.80 -23.15
N PHE A 276 1.86 8.14 -24.39
CA PHE A 276 1.50 7.14 -25.40
C PHE A 276 2.65 6.17 -25.75
N GLY A 277 3.87 6.68 -25.89
CA GLY A 277 5.06 5.84 -26.10
C GLY A 277 5.24 4.82 -24.97
N ARG A 278 5.13 5.26 -23.73
CA ARG A 278 5.24 4.38 -22.57
C ARG A 278 4.09 3.37 -22.46
N ALA A 279 2.87 3.78 -22.77
CA ALA A 279 1.73 2.87 -22.86
C ALA A 279 2.00 1.73 -23.84
N THR A 280 2.54 2.07 -25.02
CA THR A 280 2.91 1.09 -26.05
C THR A 280 4.00 0.13 -25.58
N GLU A 281 5.03 0.62 -24.88
CA GLU A 281 6.09 -0.21 -24.32
C GLU A 281 5.52 -1.21 -23.30
N VAL A 282 4.69 -0.75 -22.37
CA VAL A 282 4.08 -1.61 -21.33
C VAL A 282 3.18 -2.67 -21.96
N MET A 283 2.40 -2.32 -22.98
CA MET A 283 1.56 -3.28 -23.70
C MET A 283 2.37 -4.29 -24.50
N ASN A 284 3.45 -3.88 -25.14
CA ASN A 284 4.35 -4.80 -25.85
C ASN A 284 5.05 -5.77 -24.87
N ASP A 285 5.49 -5.29 -23.71
CA ASP A 285 6.05 -6.16 -22.66
C ASP A 285 5.00 -7.18 -22.18
N LEU A 286 3.75 -6.77 -21.96
CA LEU A 286 2.66 -7.63 -21.53
C LEU A 286 2.36 -8.72 -22.59
N ILE A 287 2.22 -8.32 -23.85
CA ILE A 287 1.99 -9.25 -24.97
C ILE A 287 3.14 -10.25 -25.09
N SER A 288 4.39 -9.78 -24.97
CA SER A 288 5.58 -10.62 -25.05
C SER A 288 5.65 -11.63 -23.91
N GLU A 289 5.29 -11.24 -22.69
CA GLU A 289 5.22 -12.13 -21.52
C GLU A 289 4.14 -13.20 -21.70
N GLU A 290 2.96 -12.81 -22.19
CA GLU A 290 1.86 -13.74 -22.43
C GLU A 290 2.19 -14.73 -23.55
N LEU A 291 2.74 -14.25 -24.68
CA LEU A 291 3.19 -15.11 -25.76
C LEU A 291 4.27 -16.08 -25.31
N ALA A 292 5.23 -15.61 -24.51
CA ALA A 292 6.26 -16.45 -23.94
C ALA A 292 5.67 -17.54 -23.02
N ALA A 293 4.71 -17.18 -22.17
CA ALA A 293 4.01 -18.12 -21.29
C ALA A 293 3.26 -19.21 -22.09
N GLN A 294 2.49 -18.81 -23.10
CA GLN A 294 1.76 -19.73 -23.99
C GLN A 294 2.73 -20.67 -24.75
N THR A 295 3.82 -20.11 -25.28
CA THR A 295 4.85 -20.91 -25.99
C THR A 295 5.49 -21.94 -25.06
N LEU A 296 5.74 -21.57 -23.79
CA LEU A 296 6.30 -22.47 -22.78
C LEU A 296 5.35 -23.60 -22.41
N LEU A 297 4.04 -23.34 -22.35
CA LEU A 297 3.00 -24.34 -22.13
C LEU A 297 2.96 -25.36 -23.28
N VAL A 298 3.05 -24.90 -24.52
CA VAL A 298 3.00 -25.76 -25.72
C VAL A 298 4.26 -26.61 -25.89
N LEU A 299 5.45 -26.07 -25.61
CA LEU A 299 6.73 -26.73 -25.90
C LEU A 299 7.22 -27.65 -24.77
N GLY A 300 6.62 -27.61 -23.60
CA GLY A 300 7.07 -28.33 -22.41
C GLY A 300 8.41 -27.80 -21.84
N ASN A 301 8.68 -28.13 -20.58
CA ASN A 301 9.72 -27.47 -19.78
C ASN A 301 11.18 -27.57 -20.33
N ARG A 302 11.54 -28.68 -20.99
CA ARG A 302 12.93 -28.87 -21.51
C ARG A 302 13.18 -28.13 -22.82
N THR A 303 12.23 -28.17 -23.73
CA THR A 303 12.32 -27.53 -25.06
C THR A 303 12.17 -26.02 -24.95
N ALA A 304 11.30 -25.53 -24.07
CA ALA A 304 11.12 -24.12 -23.76
C ALA A 304 12.41 -23.45 -23.26
N ARG A 305 13.17 -24.12 -22.38
CA ARG A 305 14.44 -23.60 -21.88
C ARG A 305 15.52 -23.50 -22.97
N ARG A 306 15.52 -24.46 -23.94
CA ARG A 306 16.43 -24.39 -25.09
C ARG A 306 16.07 -23.26 -26.04
N PHE A 307 14.79 -23.08 -26.33
CA PHE A 307 14.28 -22.02 -27.18
C PHE A 307 14.54 -20.63 -26.57
N ALA A 308 14.23 -20.42 -25.28
CA ALA A 308 14.50 -19.17 -24.57
C ALA A 308 15.98 -18.78 -24.57
N ARG A 309 16.89 -19.76 -24.51
CA ARG A 309 18.35 -19.51 -24.64
C ARG A 309 18.76 -19.13 -26.06
N ALA A 310 18.16 -19.75 -27.07
CA ALA A 310 18.51 -19.55 -28.49
C ALA A 310 18.09 -18.15 -28.99
N ILE A 311 16.98 -17.58 -28.46
CA ILE A 311 16.47 -16.26 -28.87
C ILE A 311 16.94 -15.11 -27.96
N GLY A 312 17.88 -15.38 -27.04
CA GLY A 312 18.51 -14.34 -26.21
C GLY A 312 17.59 -13.68 -25.17
N LEU A 313 16.40 -14.21 -24.92
CA LEU A 313 15.44 -13.69 -23.94
C LEU A 313 15.88 -13.98 -22.50
N GLY A 314 16.88 -13.26 -22.01
CA GLY A 314 17.35 -13.34 -20.61
C GLY A 314 16.27 -13.04 -19.57
N ARG A 315 15.20 -12.35 -19.97
CA ARG A 315 14.01 -12.06 -19.14
C ARG A 315 13.10 -13.27 -18.98
N VAL A 316 13.04 -14.18 -19.94
CA VAL A 316 12.27 -15.45 -19.86
C VAL A 316 12.79 -16.35 -18.74
N ARG A 317 14.06 -16.23 -18.35
CA ARG A 317 14.62 -17.01 -17.23
C ARG A 317 13.89 -16.75 -15.90
N ARG A 318 13.37 -15.54 -15.67
CA ARG A 318 12.61 -15.18 -14.47
C ARG A 318 11.16 -15.67 -14.54
N ALA A 319 10.55 -15.63 -15.71
CA ALA A 319 9.21 -16.19 -15.93
C ALA A 319 9.21 -17.72 -15.77
N VAL A 320 10.23 -18.41 -16.33
CA VAL A 320 10.38 -19.88 -16.21
C VAL A 320 10.67 -20.32 -14.78
N GLN A 321 11.40 -19.56 -13.98
CA GLN A 321 11.65 -19.87 -12.57
C GLN A 321 10.38 -19.72 -11.68
N ARG A 322 9.38 -18.96 -12.15
CA ARG A 322 8.10 -18.77 -11.46
C ARG A 322 7.01 -19.78 -11.88
N LEU A 323 7.18 -20.48 -13.00
CA LEU A 323 6.23 -21.48 -13.50
C LEU A 323 5.90 -22.64 -12.54
N PRO A 324 6.83 -23.21 -11.75
CA PRO A 324 6.50 -24.26 -10.79
C PRO A 324 5.49 -23.79 -9.72
N THR A 325 5.53 -22.53 -9.36
CA THR A 325 4.63 -21.93 -8.35
C THR A 325 3.23 -21.68 -8.94
N MET A 326 3.12 -21.42 -10.24
CA MET A 326 1.82 -21.24 -10.91
C MET A 326 1.16 -22.58 -11.28
N MET A 327 1.91 -23.63 -11.62
CA MET A 327 1.35 -24.95 -11.94
C MET A 327 0.80 -25.68 -10.73
N GLY A 328 1.26 -25.40 -9.51
CA GLY A 328 0.70 -25.95 -8.27
C GLY A 328 -0.74 -25.49 -8.00
N ILE A 329 -1.19 -24.43 -8.64
CA ILE A 329 -2.55 -23.89 -8.47
C ILE A 329 -3.56 -24.58 -9.41
N PHE A 330 -3.12 -25.16 -10.52
CA PHE A 330 -4.01 -25.82 -11.50
C PHE A 330 -4.09 -27.35 -11.38
N SER A 331 -3.29 -27.99 -10.52
CA SER A 331 -3.31 -29.44 -10.31
C SER A 331 -4.16 -29.92 -9.13
N GLY A 332 -4.86 -29.06 -8.44
CA GLY A 332 -5.78 -29.39 -7.34
C GLY A 332 -7.22 -29.28 -7.77
N ASN A 333 -7.76 -30.29 -8.45
CA ASN A 333 -9.10 -30.88 -8.31
C ASN A 333 -9.56 -31.54 -9.62
N ALA A 334 -9.15 -32.78 -9.78
CA ALA A 334 -9.93 -33.77 -10.52
C ALA A 334 -9.86 -35.08 -9.71
N LYS A 335 -10.73 -35.17 -8.72
CA LYS A 335 -11.35 -36.41 -8.26
C LYS A 335 -12.58 -36.08 -7.42
#